data_bba5d9d87736664bea04735d6ff40426
#
_entry.id   bba5d9d87736664bea04735d6ff40426
#
_cell.length_a   1.000
_cell.length_b   1.000
_cell.length_c   1.000
_cell.angle_alpha   90.00
_cell.angle_beta   90.00
_cell.angle_gamma   90.00
#
_symmetry.space_group_name_H-M   'P 1'
#
loop_
_entity.id
_entity.type
_entity.pdbx_description
1 polymer ?
#
loop_
_entity_poly.entity_id
_entity_poly.type
_entity_poly.pdbx_seq_one_letter_code
_entity_poly.pdbx_strand_id
1 'polypeptide(L)'
;GDGAANPSDLTQALAKGARMNGARLFEHTLVEEVLTEGRKVCGVRTGESVIKTDVVVNCGGMWARELGRRNGVGVPLHACEHYYLVTEPVPELPADLPVLRSYCDGTYWKEDAGKLLFGFAHFHPKAWAPDGIPETFEFDSLPFIEEDVMEVLELAMERVPILKNTGIRTFFNGPESYSHDGRFT
;
A
#
# COMPACT_ATOMS: atom_id res chain seq x y z
N GLY A 1 19.08 -13.51 -4.90
CA GLY A 1 18.75 -12.93 -3.63
C GLY A 1 17.63 -11.93 -3.78
N ASP A 2 16.81 -11.81 -2.77
CA ASP A 2 15.75 -10.82 -2.70
C ASP A 2 16.33 -9.44 -2.40
N GLY A 3 15.60 -8.40 -2.70
CA GLY A 3 16.04 -7.02 -2.50
C GLY A 3 14.88 -6.12 -2.10
N ALA A 4 15.20 -4.85 -1.84
CA ALA A 4 14.23 -3.79 -1.65
C ALA A 4 14.29 -2.81 -2.81
N ALA A 5 13.13 -2.34 -3.24
CA ALA A 5 13.03 -1.27 -4.22
C ALA A 5 12.45 -0.02 -3.55
N ASN A 6 12.88 1.14 -3.98
CA ASN A 6 12.18 2.38 -3.65
C ASN A 6 10.85 2.40 -4.43
N PRO A 7 9.69 2.45 -3.77
CA PRO A 7 8.41 2.34 -4.46
C PRO A 7 8.14 3.52 -5.39
N SER A 8 8.56 4.73 -5.01
CA SER A 8 8.39 5.93 -5.85
C SER A 8 9.22 5.85 -7.12
N ASP A 9 10.50 5.48 -7.00
CA ASP A 9 11.40 5.35 -8.16
C ASP A 9 10.95 4.25 -9.10
N LEU A 10 10.51 3.10 -8.56
CA LEU A 10 9.96 2.00 -9.35
C LEU A 10 8.72 2.43 -10.12
N THR A 11 7.77 3.08 -9.45
CA THR A 11 6.54 3.56 -10.06
C THR A 11 6.83 4.57 -11.17
N GLN A 12 7.75 5.51 -10.94
CA GLN A 12 8.15 6.49 -11.93
C GLN A 12 8.88 5.87 -13.13
N ALA A 13 9.73 4.87 -12.88
CA ALA A 13 10.39 4.14 -13.96
C ALA A 13 9.38 3.39 -14.84
N LEU A 14 8.38 2.73 -14.23
CA LEU A 14 7.30 2.07 -14.96
C LEU A 14 6.45 3.07 -15.75
N ALA A 15 6.08 4.20 -15.15
CA ALA A 15 5.33 5.25 -15.83
C ALA A 15 6.10 5.84 -17.01
N LYS A 16 7.41 6.08 -16.85
CA LYS A 16 8.29 6.52 -17.94
C LYS A 16 8.34 5.49 -19.07
N GLY A 17 8.52 4.22 -18.73
CA GLY A 17 8.51 3.12 -19.70
C GLY A 17 7.21 3.02 -20.47
N ALA A 18 6.07 3.17 -19.79
CA ALA A 18 4.76 3.19 -20.42
C ALA A 18 4.63 4.36 -21.42
N ARG A 19 5.01 5.58 -21.03
CA ARG A 19 5.01 6.75 -21.93
C ARG A 19 5.90 6.54 -23.17
N MET A 20 7.09 5.97 -22.99
CA MET A 20 8.00 5.66 -24.08
C MET A 20 7.42 4.66 -25.09
N ASN A 21 6.49 3.81 -24.66
CA ASN A 21 5.76 2.85 -25.49
C ASN A 21 4.38 3.38 -25.94
N GLY A 22 4.15 4.68 -25.87
CA GLY A 22 2.94 5.33 -26.40
C GLY A 22 1.75 5.39 -25.45
N ALA A 23 1.87 4.96 -24.21
CA ALA A 23 0.80 5.14 -23.23
C ALA A 23 0.65 6.61 -22.84
N ARG A 24 -0.60 7.03 -22.65
CA ARG A 24 -0.94 8.36 -22.16
C ARG A 24 -1.31 8.25 -20.69
N LEU A 25 -0.63 9.00 -19.82
CA LEU A 25 -0.89 9.06 -18.39
C LEU A 25 -1.53 10.40 -18.07
N PHE A 26 -2.65 10.35 -17.40
CA PHE A 26 -3.41 11.50 -16.92
C PHE A 26 -3.40 11.46 -15.39
N GLU A 27 -2.59 12.31 -14.80
CA GLU A 27 -2.53 12.50 -13.35
C GLU A 27 -3.67 13.43 -12.92
N HIS A 28 -4.05 13.41 -11.65
CA HIS A 28 -5.14 14.22 -11.08
C HIS A 28 -6.46 14.09 -11.85
N THR A 29 -6.71 12.91 -12.40
CA THR A 29 -7.88 12.64 -13.24
C THR A 29 -8.64 11.46 -12.69
N LEU A 30 -9.69 11.75 -11.92
CA LEU A 30 -10.54 10.72 -11.32
C LEU A 30 -11.39 10.04 -12.40
N VAL A 31 -11.39 8.70 -12.40
CA VAL A 31 -12.38 7.91 -13.12
C VAL A 31 -13.62 7.74 -12.25
N GLU A 32 -14.69 8.41 -12.61
CA GLU A 32 -15.95 8.42 -11.86
C GLU A 32 -16.80 7.19 -12.13
N GLU A 33 -16.82 6.77 -13.41
CA GLU A 33 -17.72 5.73 -13.89
C GLU A 33 -17.11 4.96 -15.07
N VAL A 34 -17.36 3.66 -15.12
CA VAL A 34 -17.13 2.83 -16.31
C VAL A 34 -18.44 2.75 -17.11
N LEU A 35 -18.43 3.29 -18.32
CA LEU A 35 -19.61 3.35 -19.18
C LEU A 35 -19.82 2.01 -19.87
N THR A 36 -21.10 1.58 -19.93
CA THR A 36 -21.48 0.31 -20.56
C THR A 36 -22.68 0.51 -21.48
N GLU A 37 -22.69 -0.23 -22.60
CA GLU A 37 -23.85 -0.44 -23.46
C GLU A 37 -24.28 -1.91 -23.34
N GLY A 38 -25.37 -2.14 -22.62
CA GLY A 38 -25.79 -3.48 -22.23
C GLY A 38 -24.76 -4.10 -21.27
N ARG A 39 -24.04 -5.16 -21.72
CA ARG A 39 -23.01 -5.85 -20.95
C ARG A 39 -21.58 -5.57 -21.45
N LYS A 40 -21.40 -4.61 -22.33
CA LYS A 40 -20.09 -4.28 -22.90
C LYS A 40 -19.61 -2.94 -22.40
N VAL A 41 -18.36 -2.87 -22.03
CA VAL A 41 -17.69 -1.61 -21.74
C VAL A 41 -17.60 -0.79 -23.02
N CYS A 42 -17.89 0.52 -22.95
CA CYS A 42 -17.77 1.45 -24.08
C CYS A 42 -16.92 2.69 -23.73
N GLY A 43 -16.51 2.85 -22.49
CA GLY A 43 -15.66 3.97 -22.10
C GLY A 43 -15.56 4.17 -20.60
N VAL A 44 -14.89 5.26 -20.22
CA VAL A 44 -14.85 5.77 -18.85
C VAL A 44 -15.19 7.25 -18.83
N ARG A 45 -15.83 7.70 -17.75
CA ARG A 45 -16.11 9.11 -17.49
C ARG A 45 -15.06 9.68 -16.55
N THR A 46 -14.55 10.87 -16.88
CA THR A 46 -13.60 11.64 -16.07
C THR A 46 -14.06 13.09 -16.05
N GLY A 47 -14.79 13.51 -15.02
CA GLY A 47 -15.47 14.81 -15.02
C GLY A 47 -16.43 14.94 -16.21
N GLU A 48 -16.28 16.00 -16.99
CA GLU A 48 -17.11 16.23 -18.21
C GLU A 48 -16.64 15.46 -19.45
N SER A 49 -15.52 14.74 -19.35
CA SER A 49 -14.89 14.06 -20.47
C SER A 49 -15.23 12.57 -20.51
N VAL A 50 -15.28 12.00 -21.70
CA VAL A 50 -15.45 10.56 -21.91
C VAL A 50 -14.29 10.03 -22.75
N ILE A 51 -13.61 9.02 -22.22
CA ILE A 51 -12.59 8.27 -22.96
C ILE A 51 -13.22 6.98 -23.45
N LYS A 52 -13.35 6.82 -24.75
CA LYS A 52 -13.92 5.61 -25.36
C LYS A 52 -12.91 4.48 -25.34
N THR A 53 -13.34 3.33 -24.85
CA THR A 53 -12.57 2.07 -24.84
C THR A 53 -13.53 0.89 -24.66
N ASP A 54 -13.14 -0.26 -25.10
CA ASP A 54 -13.86 -1.53 -24.92
C ASP A 54 -13.27 -2.40 -23.78
N VAL A 55 -12.14 -1.97 -23.20
CA VAL A 55 -11.49 -2.65 -22.07
C VAL A 55 -11.08 -1.64 -21.00
N VAL A 56 -11.40 -1.91 -19.75
CA VAL A 56 -10.95 -1.16 -18.58
C VAL A 56 -10.27 -2.12 -17.59
N VAL A 57 -9.08 -1.76 -17.15
CA VAL A 57 -8.35 -2.50 -16.10
C VAL A 57 -8.38 -1.68 -14.83
N ASN A 58 -9.00 -2.21 -13.78
CA ASN A 58 -9.10 -1.55 -12.49
C ASN A 58 -7.86 -1.87 -11.65
N CYS A 59 -6.92 -0.93 -11.59
CA CYS A 59 -5.71 -0.99 -10.76
C CYS A 59 -5.77 0.03 -9.61
N GLY A 60 -6.96 0.32 -9.09
CA GLY A 60 -7.22 1.38 -8.11
C GLY A 60 -6.74 1.10 -6.69
N GLY A 61 -5.97 0.04 -6.43
CA GLY A 61 -5.48 -0.29 -5.10
C GLY A 61 -6.63 -0.40 -4.10
N MET A 62 -6.56 0.29 -2.98
CA MET A 62 -7.61 0.28 -1.96
C MET A 62 -8.95 0.89 -2.43
N TRP A 63 -8.95 1.73 -3.47
CA TRP A 63 -10.18 2.30 -4.07
C TRP A 63 -10.82 1.39 -5.14
N ALA A 64 -10.17 0.28 -5.51
CA ALA A 64 -10.68 -0.63 -6.54
C ALA A 64 -12.06 -1.19 -6.21
N ARG A 65 -12.34 -1.43 -4.91
CA ARG A 65 -13.65 -1.87 -4.41
C ARG A 65 -14.76 -0.86 -4.70
N GLU A 66 -14.50 0.41 -4.42
CA GLU A 66 -15.48 1.49 -4.63
C GLU A 66 -15.79 1.68 -6.11
N LEU A 67 -14.75 1.67 -6.94
CA LEU A 67 -14.93 1.75 -8.40
C LEU A 67 -15.72 0.54 -8.91
N GLY A 68 -15.39 -0.66 -8.47
CA GLY A 68 -16.14 -1.87 -8.81
C GLY A 68 -17.61 -1.76 -8.40
N ARG A 69 -17.88 -1.38 -7.14
CA ARG A 69 -19.24 -1.26 -6.59
C ARG A 69 -20.11 -0.27 -7.37
N ARG A 70 -19.56 0.90 -7.75
CA ARG A 70 -20.25 1.92 -8.57
C ARG A 70 -20.67 1.35 -9.94
N ASN A 71 -19.96 0.35 -10.43
CA ASN A 71 -20.18 -0.28 -11.74
C ASN A 71 -20.81 -1.68 -11.65
N GLY A 72 -21.37 -2.05 -10.48
CA GLY A 72 -22.04 -3.34 -10.28
C GLY A 72 -21.12 -4.56 -10.26
N VAL A 73 -19.81 -4.35 -10.02
CA VAL A 73 -18.79 -5.40 -9.93
C VAL A 73 -18.32 -5.53 -8.50
N GLY A 74 -18.42 -6.73 -7.93
CA GLY A 74 -17.84 -7.04 -6.62
C GLY A 74 -16.33 -7.23 -6.72
N VAL A 75 -15.56 -6.37 -6.06
CA VAL A 75 -14.11 -6.53 -5.93
C VAL A 75 -13.84 -6.91 -4.48
N PRO A 76 -13.32 -8.13 -4.19
CA PRO A 76 -13.17 -8.65 -2.82
C PRO A 76 -11.91 -8.10 -2.14
N LEU A 77 -11.80 -6.79 -2.10
CA LEU A 77 -10.74 -6.04 -1.42
C LEU A 77 -11.32 -5.21 -0.28
N HIS A 78 -10.53 -5.01 0.77
CA HIS A 78 -10.83 -4.11 1.86
C HIS A 78 -9.59 -3.31 2.25
N ALA A 79 -9.76 -2.04 2.57
CA ALA A 79 -8.70 -1.22 3.13
C ALA A 79 -8.53 -1.58 4.61
N CYS A 80 -7.31 -1.91 5.01
CA CYS A 80 -6.95 -2.20 6.40
C CYS A 80 -5.73 -1.39 6.82
N GLU A 81 -5.61 -1.16 8.12
CA GLU A 81 -4.46 -0.47 8.70
C GLU A 81 -3.19 -1.30 8.54
N HIS A 82 -2.11 -0.65 8.19
CA HIS A 82 -0.78 -1.24 8.06
C HIS A 82 0.26 -0.34 8.70
N TYR A 83 1.03 -0.90 9.63
CA TYR A 83 2.00 -0.16 10.41
C TYR A 83 3.43 -0.45 9.94
N TYR A 84 4.25 0.60 9.91
CA TYR A 84 5.70 0.47 9.92
C TYR A 84 6.32 1.60 10.74
N LEU A 85 7.52 1.36 11.21
CA LEU A 85 8.30 2.34 11.94
C LEU A 85 9.71 2.45 11.39
N VAL A 86 10.33 3.59 11.65
CA VAL A 86 11.74 3.85 11.34
C VAL A 86 12.44 4.21 12.64
N THR A 87 13.55 3.54 12.92
CA THR A 87 14.34 3.80 14.13
C THR A 87 15.15 5.09 14.02
N GLU A 88 15.67 5.56 15.15
CA GLU A 88 16.83 6.45 15.13
C GLU A 88 18.04 5.73 14.49
N PRO A 89 19.08 6.47 14.07
CA PRO A 89 20.28 5.87 13.52
C PRO A 89 20.87 4.79 14.45
N VAL A 90 21.19 3.64 13.89
CA VAL A 90 21.81 2.52 14.59
C VAL A 90 23.31 2.56 14.32
N PRO A 91 24.16 2.80 15.34
CA PRO A 91 25.61 2.83 15.17
C PRO A 91 26.12 1.52 14.56
N GLU A 92 27.05 1.65 13.61
CA GLU A 92 27.72 0.52 12.95
C GLU A 92 26.79 -0.45 12.20
N LEU A 93 25.56 -0.02 11.85
CA LEU A 93 24.67 -0.84 11.05
C LEU A 93 25.27 -1.04 9.65
N PRO A 94 25.49 -2.28 9.19
CA PRO A 94 25.97 -2.50 7.81
C PRO A 94 24.94 -2.01 6.78
N ALA A 95 25.41 -1.28 5.78
CA ALA A 95 24.54 -0.70 4.73
C ALA A 95 24.06 -1.74 3.68
N ASP A 96 24.63 -2.95 3.72
CA ASP A 96 24.35 -4.03 2.77
C ASP A 96 23.55 -5.19 3.39
N LEU A 97 22.84 -4.91 4.47
CA LEU A 97 21.98 -5.91 5.12
C LEU A 97 20.91 -6.41 4.14
N PRO A 98 20.68 -7.73 4.10
CA PRO A 98 19.57 -8.27 3.35
C PRO A 98 18.23 -7.84 3.97
N VAL A 99 17.19 -7.74 3.13
CA VAL A 99 15.83 -7.63 3.62
C VAL A 99 15.47 -8.91 4.38
N LEU A 100 14.94 -8.74 5.57
CA LEU A 100 14.45 -9.85 6.39
C LEU A 100 12.93 -9.84 6.41
N ARG A 101 12.32 -11.01 6.22
CA ARG A 101 10.90 -11.22 6.47
C ARG A 101 10.71 -12.42 7.38
N SER A 102 10.01 -12.22 8.49
CA SER A 102 9.59 -13.29 9.40
C SER A 102 8.11 -13.57 9.21
N TYR A 103 7.80 -14.70 8.62
CA TYR A 103 6.41 -15.12 8.42
C TYR A 103 5.72 -15.55 9.70
N CYS A 104 6.49 -16.02 10.69
CA CYS A 104 5.95 -16.45 11.99
C CYS A 104 5.42 -15.27 12.80
N ASP A 105 6.08 -14.13 12.71
CA ASP A 105 5.76 -12.92 13.49
C ASP A 105 5.05 -11.86 12.61
N GLY A 106 4.88 -12.13 11.32
CA GLY A 106 4.32 -11.18 10.37
C GLY A 106 5.20 -9.93 10.14
N THR A 107 6.48 -9.96 10.53
CA THR A 107 7.36 -8.79 10.49
C THR A 107 8.26 -8.77 9.25
N TYR A 108 8.65 -7.57 8.83
CA TYR A 108 9.66 -7.36 7.80
C TYR A 108 10.60 -6.22 8.17
N TRP A 109 11.82 -6.29 7.67
CA TRP A 109 12.91 -5.40 8.05
C TRP A 109 13.77 -5.03 6.86
N LYS A 110 14.21 -3.81 6.79
CA LYS A 110 15.27 -3.38 5.89
C LYS A 110 16.16 -2.33 6.54
N GLU A 111 17.38 -2.26 6.10
CA GLU A 111 18.25 -1.11 6.32
C GLU A 111 17.74 0.09 5.51
N ASP A 112 17.79 1.28 6.09
CA ASP A 112 17.35 2.53 5.48
C ASP A 112 18.23 3.71 5.91
N ALA A 113 19.34 3.93 5.19
CA ALA A 113 20.28 5.00 5.45
C ALA A 113 20.77 5.07 6.91
N GLY A 114 21.31 3.96 7.40
CA GLY A 114 21.83 3.83 8.78
C GLY A 114 20.77 3.63 9.84
N LYS A 115 19.51 3.43 9.45
CA LYS A 115 18.37 3.15 10.32
C LYS A 115 17.75 1.79 9.97
N LEU A 116 16.97 1.25 10.87
CA LEU A 116 16.12 0.09 10.58
C LEU A 116 14.70 0.57 10.27
N LEU A 117 14.19 0.21 9.11
CA LEU A 117 12.78 0.23 8.83
C LEU A 117 12.21 -1.13 9.21
N PHE A 118 11.20 -1.12 10.04
CA PHE A 118 10.50 -2.28 10.54
C PHE A 118 9.02 -2.13 10.28
N GLY A 119 8.40 -3.09 9.61
CA GLY A 119 6.96 -3.11 9.41
C GLY A 119 6.40 -4.49 9.76
N PHE A 120 5.10 -4.53 9.95
CA PHE A 120 4.41 -5.76 10.27
C PHE A 120 3.02 -5.79 9.63
N ALA A 121 2.62 -7.00 9.24
CA ALA A 121 1.27 -7.28 8.84
C ALA A 121 0.59 -8.01 10.01
N HIS A 122 -0.47 -7.41 10.55
CA HIS A 122 -1.28 -8.09 11.55
C HIS A 122 -1.84 -9.38 10.97
N PHE A 123 -1.87 -10.46 11.77
CA PHE A 123 -2.59 -11.68 11.41
C PHE A 123 -4.09 -11.43 11.26
N HIS A 124 -4.58 -10.37 11.91
CA HIS A 124 -5.95 -9.87 11.83
C HIS A 124 -5.91 -8.38 11.50
N PRO A 125 -5.73 -8.02 10.22
CA PRO A 125 -5.68 -6.62 9.81
C PRO A 125 -6.95 -5.88 10.24
N LYS A 126 -6.77 -4.72 10.85
CA LYS A 126 -7.88 -3.87 11.30
C LYS A 126 -8.50 -3.17 10.11
N ALA A 127 -9.78 -3.47 9.86
CA ALA A 127 -10.50 -2.85 8.76
C ALA A 127 -10.62 -1.34 8.95
N TRP A 128 -10.31 -0.60 7.90
CA TRP A 128 -10.44 0.84 7.85
C TRP A 128 -11.49 1.25 6.82
N ALA A 129 -12.27 2.29 7.12
CA ALA A 129 -13.32 2.82 6.25
C ALA A 129 -14.30 1.74 5.71
N PRO A 130 -14.99 0.99 6.58
CA PRO A 130 -15.87 -0.10 6.17
C PRO A 130 -17.02 0.36 5.27
N ASP A 131 -17.50 1.59 5.46
CA ASP A 131 -18.60 2.19 4.69
C ASP A 131 -18.12 2.85 3.39
N GLY A 132 -16.83 2.95 3.17
CA GLY A 132 -16.18 3.55 2.02
C GLY A 132 -15.09 4.53 2.41
N ILE A 133 -14.07 4.62 1.56
CA ILE A 133 -12.94 5.54 1.77
C ILE A 133 -13.44 6.98 1.60
N PRO A 134 -13.15 7.90 2.54
CA PRO A 134 -13.53 9.29 2.41
C PRO A 134 -12.96 9.91 1.11
N GLU A 135 -13.77 10.69 0.39
CA GLU A 135 -13.35 11.31 -0.87
C GLU A 135 -12.18 12.29 -0.70
N THR A 136 -12.03 12.82 0.52
CA THR A 136 -10.93 13.73 0.87
C THR A 136 -9.65 13.01 1.28
N PHE A 137 -9.68 11.68 1.40
CA PHE A 137 -8.49 10.92 1.80
C PHE A 137 -7.53 10.76 0.62
N GLU A 138 -6.39 11.40 0.72
CA GLU A 138 -5.37 11.44 -0.33
C GLU A 138 -3.98 11.57 0.32
N PHE A 139 -3.09 10.60 0.11
CA PHE A 139 -1.69 10.61 0.61
C PHE A 139 -1.53 10.93 2.11
N ASP A 140 -2.49 10.53 2.91
CA ASP A 140 -2.53 10.81 4.34
C ASP A 140 -2.20 9.57 5.18
N SER A 141 -1.95 9.78 6.47
CA SER A 141 -1.71 8.73 7.45
C SER A 141 -2.91 8.60 8.38
N LEU A 142 -3.11 7.40 8.86
CA LEU A 142 -4.08 7.13 9.91
C LEU A 142 -3.48 7.43 11.29
N PRO A 143 -4.31 7.66 12.32
CA PRO A 143 -3.83 7.83 13.68
C PRO A 143 -2.97 6.65 14.13
N PHE A 144 -1.90 6.95 14.85
CA PHE A 144 -1.10 5.93 15.52
C PHE A 144 -1.84 5.47 16.79
N ILE A 145 -1.97 4.16 16.95
CA ILE A 145 -2.58 3.53 18.12
C ILE A 145 -1.52 2.64 18.77
N GLU A 146 -1.06 3.03 19.93
CA GLU A 146 0.06 2.36 20.63
C GLU A 146 -0.25 0.90 20.94
N GLU A 147 -1.47 0.62 21.37
CA GLU A 147 -1.92 -0.71 21.73
C GLU A 147 -1.86 -1.70 20.55
N ASP A 148 -2.07 -1.23 19.33
CA ASP A 148 -2.01 -2.05 18.13
C ASP A 148 -0.56 -2.45 17.76
N VAL A 149 0.43 -1.73 18.30
CA VAL A 149 1.85 -1.89 17.93
C VAL A 149 2.66 -2.61 18.99
N MET A 150 2.31 -2.47 20.26
CA MET A 150 3.15 -2.92 21.38
C MET A 150 3.44 -4.42 21.37
N GLU A 151 2.44 -5.26 21.12
CA GLU A 151 2.63 -6.72 21.09
C GLU A 151 3.66 -7.13 20.02
N VAL A 152 3.54 -6.55 18.84
CA VAL A 152 4.45 -6.85 17.72
C VAL A 152 5.84 -6.25 17.96
N LEU A 153 5.91 -5.09 18.61
CA LEU A 153 7.18 -4.45 18.95
C LEU A 153 7.96 -5.28 19.98
N GLU A 154 7.31 -5.90 20.95
CA GLU A 154 7.93 -6.82 21.90
C GLU A 154 8.53 -8.03 21.19
N LEU A 155 7.78 -8.69 20.31
CA LEU A 155 8.28 -9.80 19.49
C LEU A 155 9.45 -9.35 18.59
N ALA A 156 9.36 -8.16 18.03
CA ALA A 156 10.42 -7.57 17.21
C ALA A 156 11.71 -7.35 18.02
N MET A 157 11.62 -6.84 19.24
CA MET A 157 12.76 -6.66 20.14
C MET A 157 13.41 -7.99 20.59
N GLU A 158 12.64 -9.06 20.63
CA GLU A 158 13.21 -10.40 20.87
C GLU A 158 13.98 -10.90 19.65
N ARG A 159 13.45 -10.66 18.45
CA ARG A 159 14.05 -11.09 17.18
C ARG A 159 15.28 -10.28 16.80
N VAL A 160 15.23 -8.97 17.02
CA VAL A 160 16.27 -7.99 16.70
C VAL A 160 16.62 -7.20 17.96
N PRO A 161 17.48 -7.76 18.85
CA PRO A 161 17.71 -7.23 20.19
C PRO A 161 18.24 -5.79 20.25
N ILE A 162 18.87 -5.29 19.19
CA ILE A 162 19.37 -3.92 19.13
C ILE A 162 18.24 -2.89 19.27
N LEU A 163 17.01 -3.24 18.92
CA LEU A 163 15.85 -2.37 19.10
C LEU A 163 15.57 -1.99 20.54
N LYS A 164 15.94 -2.84 21.51
CA LYS A 164 15.75 -2.56 22.93
C LYS A 164 16.46 -1.30 23.40
N ASN A 165 17.49 -0.89 22.66
CA ASN A 165 18.33 0.26 22.98
C ASN A 165 18.31 1.33 21.89
N THR A 166 17.40 1.20 20.91
CA THR A 166 17.30 2.11 19.77
C THR A 166 15.97 2.87 19.85
N GLY A 167 16.04 4.19 19.80
CA GLY A 167 14.84 5.03 19.76
C GLY A 167 14.08 4.86 18.45
N ILE A 168 12.80 5.19 18.45
CA ILE A 168 11.97 5.23 17.25
C ILE A 168 11.82 6.68 16.82
N ARG A 169 12.17 6.94 15.57
CA ARG A 169 12.11 8.27 14.97
C ARG A 169 10.72 8.58 14.42
N THR A 170 10.08 7.61 13.79
CA THR A 170 8.80 7.83 13.11
C THR A 170 7.97 6.56 13.12
N PHE A 171 6.68 6.73 13.36
CA PHE A 171 5.65 5.72 13.15
C PHE A 171 4.80 6.11 11.96
N PHE A 172 4.41 5.10 11.19
CA PHE A 172 3.45 5.25 10.11
C PHE A 172 2.32 4.26 10.30
N ASN A 173 1.10 4.74 10.13
CA ASN A 173 -0.08 3.91 9.96
C ASN A 173 -0.74 4.36 8.66
N GLY A 174 -0.80 3.49 7.68
CA GLY A 174 -1.39 3.78 6.38
C GLY A 174 -2.37 2.69 5.96
N PRO A 175 -3.42 3.04 5.23
CA PRO A 175 -4.34 2.02 4.72
C PRO A 175 -3.72 1.29 3.53
N GLU A 176 -3.85 -0.02 3.54
CA GLU A 176 -3.42 -0.90 2.46
C GLU A 176 -4.56 -1.82 2.04
N SER A 177 -4.58 -2.27 0.77
CA SER A 177 -5.61 -3.15 0.27
C SER A 177 -5.32 -4.61 0.60
N TYR A 178 -6.29 -5.29 1.19
CA TYR A 178 -6.24 -6.70 1.53
C TYR A 178 -7.33 -7.46 0.80
N SER A 179 -6.98 -8.58 0.17
CA SER A 179 -7.95 -9.58 -0.27
C SER A 179 -8.30 -10.51 0.88
N HIS A 180 -9.47 -11.15 0.82
CA HIS A 180 -9.95 -12.04 1.87
C HIS A 180 -9.08 -13.27 2.14
N ASP A 181 -8.25 -13.65 1.18
CA ASP A 181 -7.35 -14.83 1.25
C ASP A 181 -5.86 -14.45 1.16
N GLY A 182 -5.53 -13.17 1.15
CA GLY A 182 -4.16 -12.67 1.04
C GLY A 182 -3.50 -12.93 -0.33
N ARG A 183 -4.29 -13.21 -1.37
CA ARG A 183 -3.81 -13.48 -2.73
C ARG A 183 -4.21 -12.38 -3.70
N PHE A 184 -3.65 -12.46 -4.89
CA PHE A 184 -4.06 -11.59 -5.99
C PHE A 184 -5.52 -11.87 -6.40
N THR A 185 -6.20 -10.81 -6.76
CA THR A 185 -7.61 -10.85 -7.20
C THR A 185 -7.69 -10.41 -8.65
#